data_255c52327b75ed79130ee9b7d8127f95
#
_entry.id   255c52327b75ed79130ee9b7d8127f95
#
_cell.length_a   1.000
_cell.length_b   1.000
_cell.length_c   1.000
_cell.angle_alpha   90.00
_cell.angle_beta   90.00
_cell.angle_gamma   90.00
#
_symmetry.space_group_name_H-M   'P 1'
#
loop_
_entity.id
_entity.type
_entity.pdbx_description
1 polymer ?
#
loop_
_entity_poly.entity_id
_entity_poly.type
_entity_poly.pdbx_seq_one_letter_code
_entity_poly.pdbx_strand_id
1 'polypeptide(L)'
;MTWTKGPWSWVLAGIWLVFSVVALAILVDDHTPGGVIIGGVVLAGSLYGAARALASHVRLGQTELVYVGYARTHRVPWTDVAAVELAALDSASSLDTVSLALRRMDGTEIVMSAVAGFAFSGDNRRVERLCRECEQRVREAGGSS
;
A
#
# COMPACT_ATOMS: atom_id res chain seq x y z
N MET A 1 3.20 -14.69 -12.28
CA MET A 1 2.74 -14.16 -10.99
C MET A 1 3.69 -13.06 -10.59
N THR A 2 3.34 -11.79 -10.81
CA THR A 2 4.21 -10.64 -10.51
C THR A 2 3.81 -10.03 -9.17
N TRP A 3 4.78 -9.92 -8.28
CA TRP A 3 4.63 -9.27 -6.98
C TRP A 3 5.27 -7.90 -7.06
N THR A 4 4.54 -6.85 -6.73
CA THR A 4 5.05 -5.49 -6.77
C THR A 4 4.91 -4.84 -5.40
N LYS A 5 6.06 -4.52 -4.78
CA LYS A 5 6.13 -3.70 -3.56
C LYS A 5 6.65 -2.32 -3.94
N GLY A 6 5.98 -1.27 -3.50
CA GLY A 6 6.47 0.10 -3.67
C GLY A 6 7.49 0.49 -2.59
N PRO A 7 8.34 1.49 -2.84
CA PRO A 7 9.30 2.00 -1.85
C PRO A 7 8.59 2.57 -0.62
N TRP A 8 7.36 3.02 -0.78
CA TRP A 8 6.54 3.58 0.29
C TRP A 8 6.32 2.61 1.46
N SER A 9 6.20 1.31 1.20
CA SER A 9 6.08 0.29 2.25
C SER A 9 7.33 0.23 3.14
N TRP A 10 8.52 0.48 2.58
CA TRP A 10 9.77 0.53 3.33
C TRP A 10 9.90 1.81 4.17
N VAL A 11 9.44 2.95 3.62
CA VAL A 11 9.39 4.23 4.36
C VAL A 11 8.46 4.11 5.56
N LEU A 12 7.25 3.56 5.37
CA LEU A 12 6.32 3.32 6.46
C LEU A 12 6.86 2.35 7.50
N ALA A 13 7.49 1.26 7.06
CA ALA A 13 8.11 0.31 7.98
C ALA A 13 9.24 0.98 8.80
N GLY A 14 10.05 1.84 8.17
CA GLY A 14 11.10 2.62 8.84
C GLY A 14 10.53 3.56 9.90
N ILE A 15 9.45 4.28 9.61
CA ILE A 15 8.76 5.16 10.56
C ILE A 15 8.28 4.35 11.78
N TRP A 16 7.62 3.22 11.55
CA TRP A 16 7.16 2.37 12.64
C TRP A 16 8.30 1.79 13.48
N LEU A 17 9.44 1.50 12.84
CA LEU A 17 10.63 1.02 13.54
C LEU A 17 11.20 2.10 14.46
N VAL A 18 11.22 3.36 14.02
CA VAL A 18 11.60 4.49 14.87
C VAL A 18 10.68 4.61 16.09
N PHE A 19 9.36 4.50 15.90
CA PHE A 19 8.42 4.50 17.02
C PHE A 19 8.64 3.31 17.97
N SER A 20 9.02 2.15 17.45
CA SER A 20 9.35 0.98 18.29
C SER A 20 10.58 1.23 19.17
N VAL A 21 11.61 1.89 18.62
CA VAL A 21 12.82 2.26 19.38
C VAL A 21 12.51 3.28 20.48
N VAL A 22 11.70 4.30 20.15
CA VAL A 22 11.26 5.31 21.14
C VAL A 22 10.43 4.65 22.25
N ALA A 23 9.50 3.76 21.89
CA ALA A 23 8.69 3.04 22.87
C ALA A 23 9.54 2.15 23.79
N LEU A 24 10.56 1.51 23.23
CA LEU A 24 11.50 0.70 24.01
C LEU A 24 12.33 1.57 24.96
N ALA A 25 12.79 2.74 24.52
CA ALA A 25 13.50 3.68 25.37
C ALA A 25 12.64 4.13 26.56
N ILE A 26 11.35 4.44 26.32
CA ILE A 26 10.39 4.78 27.39
C ILE A 26 10.25 3.62 28.38
N LEU A 27 10.12 2.39 27.90
CA LEU A 27 9.98 1.20 28.75
C LEU A 27 11.21 0.95 29.62
N VAL A 28 12.40 1.29 29.13
CA VAL A 28 13.67 1.12 29.88
C VAL A 28 13.86 2.21 30.91
N ASP A 29 13.41 3.42 30.62
CA ASP A 29 13.64 4.61 31.47
C ASP A 29 12.53 4.81 32.52
N ASP A 30 11.28 4.60 32.14
CA ASP A 30 10.10 4.79 33.01
C ASP A 30 9.52 3.47 33.50
N HIS A 31 9.87 3.11 34.72
CA HIS A 31 9.39 1.89 35.39
C HIS A 31 8.06 2.09 36.15
N THR A 32 7.39 3.22 35.96
CA THR A 32 6.06 3.43 36.53
C THR A 32 5.03 2.50 35.86
N PRO A 33 3.99 2.03 36.58
CA PRO A 33 2.94 1.19 35.97
C PRO A 33 2.30 1.85 34.74
N GLY A 34 2.15 3.19 34.76
CA GLY A 34 1.63 3.95 33.62
C GLY A 34 2.57 3.94 32.42
N GLY A 35 3.86 4.19 32.63
CA GLY A 35 4.89 4.18 31.59
C GLY A 35 5.02 2.80 30.92
N VAL A 36 5.00 1.73 31.72
CA VAL A 36 5.04 0.35 31.21
C VAL A 36 3.83 0.02 30.34
N ILE A 37 2.62 0.42 30.73
CA ILE A 37 1.40 0.16 29.96
C ILE A 37 1.45 0.94 28.66
N ILE A 38 1.74 2.25 28.69
CA ILE A 38 1.78 3.12 27.50
C ILE A 38 2.88 2.64 26.55
N GLY A 39 4.10 2.44 27.04
CA GLY A 39 5.22 1.96 26.26
C GLY A 39 4.94 0.59 25.61
N GLY A 40 4.31 -0.33 26.35
CA GLY A 40 3.92 -1.64 25.85
C GLY A 40 2.88 -1.57 24.73
N VAL A 41 1.86 -0.73 24.87
CA VAL A 41 0.82 -0.52 23.85
C VAL A 41 1.43 0.11 22.59
N VAL A 42 2.27 1.14 22.75
CA VAL A 42 2.93 1.81 21.61
C VAL A 42 3.88 0.85 20.91
N LEU A 43 4.65 0.05 21.64
CA LEU A 43 5.55 -0.95 21.06
C LEU A 43 4.78 -2.01 20.27
N ALA A 44 3.74 -2.58 20.84
CA ALA A 44 2.90 -3.60 20.16
C ALA A 44 2.25 -3.02 18.90
N GLY A 45 1.69 -1.80 18.97
CA GLY A 45 1.11 -1.10 17.84
C GLY A 45 2.13 -0.80 16.75
N SER A 46 3.33 -0.38 17.12
CA SER A 46 4.41 -0.09 16.17
C SER A 46 4.91 -1.35 15.45
N LEU A 47 5.10 -2.45 16.16
CA LEU A 47 5.49 -3.73 15.57
C LEU A 47 4.40 -4.26 14.62
N TYR A 48 3.13 -4.17 15.03
CA TYR A 48 2.02 -4.53 14.15
C TYR A 48 1.98 -3.64 12.90
N GLY A 49 2.15 -2.32 13.05
CA GLY A 49 2.22 -1.36 11.96
C GLY A 49 3.34 -1.66 10.98
N ALA A 50 4.55 -1.96 11.47
CA ALA A 50 5.69 -2.33 10.66
C ALA A 50 5.44 -3.64 9.87
N ALA A 51 4.94 -4.67 10.56
CA ALA A 51 4.61 -5.95 9.92
C ALA A 51 3.55 -5.76 8.82
N ARG A 52 2.54 -4.93 9.08
CA ARG A 52 1.47 -4.64 8.12
C ARG A 52 1.97 -3.82 6.92
N ALA A 53 2.86 -2.85 7.14
CA ALA A 53 3.49 -2.09 6.07
C ALA A 53 4.32 -3.00 5.14
N LEU A 54 5.11 -3.91 5.71
CA LEU A 54 5.91 -4.87 4.96
C LEU A 54 5.06 -5.93 4.24
N ALA A 55 3.87 -6.26 4.76
CA ALA A 55 2.93 -7.17 4.14
C ALA A 55 2.17 -6.54 2.95
N SER A 56 2.17 -5.20 2.83
CA SER A 56 1.47 -4.50 1.77
C SER A 56 2.08 -4.81 0.40
N HIS A 57 1.27 -5.27 -0.55
CA HIS A 57 1.70 -5.58 -1.92
C HIS A 57 0.51 -5.67 -2.86
N VAL A 58 0.81 -5.58 -4.15
CA VAL A 58 -0.15 -5.88 -5.23
C VAL A 58 0.29 -7.17 -5.92
N ARG A 59 -0.65 -8.06 -6.12
CA ARG A 59 -0.46 -9.34 -6.81
C ARG A 59 -1.43 -9.40 -7.99
N LEU A 60 -0.86 -9.49 -9.19
CA LEU A 60 -1.62 -9.70 -10.42
C LEU A 60 -1.81 -11.20 -10.62
N GLY A 61 -3.03 -11.69 -10.38
CA GLY A 61 -3.47 -13.03 -10.74
C GLY A 61 -3.91 -13.12 -12.20
N GLN A 62 -4.25 -14.31 -12.66
CA GLN A 62 -4.82 -14.51 -14.01
C GLN A 62 -6.28 -14.04 -14.07
N THR A 63 -7.04 -14.30 -13.03
CA THR A 63 -8.49 -14.04 -12.96
C THR A 63 -8.84 -12.86 -12.05
N GLU A 64 -7.97 -12.51 -11.12
CA GLU A 64 -8.22 -11.47 -10.13
C GLU A 64 -6.96 -10.66 -9.81
N LEU A 65 -7.16 -9.43 -9.39
CA LEU A 65 -6.18 -8.59 -8.75
C LEU A 65 -6.36 -8.68 -7.23
N VAL A 66 -5.27 -8.96 -6.52
CA VAL A 66 -5.27 -8.94 -5.05
C VAL A 66 -4.41 -7.77 -4.59
N TYR A 67 -5.05 -6.82 -3.95
CA TYR A 67 -4.39 -5.69 -3.32
C TYR A 67 -4.41 -5.86 -1.81
N VAL A 68 -3.24 -6.06 -1.21
CA VAL A 68 -3.05 -6.07 0.24
C VAL A 68 -2.60 -4.68 0.64
N GLY A 69 -3.58 -3.87 1.04
CA GLY A 69 -3.34 -2.54 1.58
C GLY A 69 -2.98 -2.58 3.07
N TYR A 70 -2.65 -1.39 3.62
CA TYR A 70 -2.31 -1.25 5.02
C TYR A 70 -3.45 -1.66 5.97
N ALA A 71 -4.68 -1.21 5.69
CA ALA A 71 -5.84 -1.50 6.54
C ALA A 71 -6.64 -2.72 6.07
N ARG A 72 -6.81 -2.88 4.75
CA ARG A 72 -7.71 -3.88 4.17
C ARG A 72 -7.06 -4.59 2.99
N THR A 73 -7.53 -5.81 2.74
CA THR A 73 -7.20 -6.58 1.54
C THR A 73 -8.39 -6.54 0.60
N HIS A 74 -8.15 -6.14 -0.65
CA HIS A 74 -9.15 -6.12 -1.70
C HIS A 74 -8.82 -7.21 -2.72
N ARG A 75 -9.84 -7.96 -3.12
CA ARG A 75 -9.77 -8.92 -4.22
C ARG A 75 -10.77 -8.47 -5.27
N VAL A 76 -10.31 -8.22 -6.46
CA VAL A 76 -11.12 -7.69 -7.54
C VAL A 76 -10.94 -8.58 -8.76
N PRO A 77 -11.98 -9.30 -9.19
CA PRO A 77 -11.96 -10.01 -10.47
C PRO A 77 -11.74 -9.02 -11.62
N TRP A 78 -11.01 -9.41 -12.65
CA TRP A 78 -10.75 -8.52 -13.79
C TRP A 78 -12.04 -8.15 -14.54
N THR A 79 -13.07 -9.00 -14.47
CA THR A 79 -14.40 -8.73 -15.03
C THR A 79 -15.14 -7.58 -14.35
N ASP A 80 -14.79 -7.27 -13.10
CA ASP A 80 -15.42 -6.20 -12.31
C ASP A 80 -14.69 -4.85 -12.46
N VAL A 81 -13.58 -4.84 -13.21
CA VAL A 81 -12.78 -3.63 -13.42
C VAL A 81 -13.29 -2.86 -14.63
N ALA A 82 -13.74 -1.63 -14.41
CA ALA A 82 -14.20 -0.74 -15.46
C ALA A 82 -13.04 0.05 -16.10
N ALA A 83 -12.11 0.54 -15.27
CA ALA A 83 -10.96 1.31 -15.73
C ALA A 83 -9.80 1.21 -14.73
N VAL A 84 -8.58 1.38 -15.25
CA VAL A 84 -7.36 1.49 -14.46
C VAL A 84 -6.74 2.84 -14.80
N GLU A 85 -6.53 3.68 -13.82
CA GLU A 85 -6.05 5.05 -14.00
C GLU A 85 -4.89 5.35 -13.07
N LEU A 86 -4.05 6.30 -13.45
CA LEU A 86 -3.03 6.87 -12.58
C LEU A 86 -3.68 7.99 -11.77
N ALA A 87 -3.76 7.81 -10.46
CA ALA A 87 -4.29 8.82 -9.55
C ALA A 87 -3.13 9.53 -8.83
N ALA A 88 -3.18 10.85 -8.78
CA ALA A 88 -2.33 11.62 -7.89
C ALA A 88 -2.84 11.43 -6.46
N LEU A 89 -1.99 10.90 -5.58
CA LEU A 89 -2.27 10.87 -4.15
C LEU A 89 -2.04 12.27 -3.60
N ASP A 90 -3.13 12.95 -3.41
CA ASP A 90 -3.32 14.20 -2.68
C ASP A 90 -2.30 15.32 -2.89
N SER A 91 -2.80 16.42 -3.44
CA SER A 91 -2.07 17.66 -3.71
C SER A 91 -1.72 18.48 -2.45
N ALA A 92 -2.03 18.00 -1.24
CA ALA A 92 -1.77 18.72 0.00
C ALA A 92 -0.32 18.60 0.50
N SER A 93 0.41 17.58 0.04
CA SER A 93 1.85 17.47 0.30
C SER A 93 2.62 17.86 -0.96
N SER A 94 3.65 18.67 -0.83
CA SER A 94 4.56 19.09 -1.91
C SER A 94 5.32 17.93 -2.59
N LEU A 95 4.93 16.70 -2.34
CA LEU A 95 5.46 15.48 -2.91
C LEU A 95 4.41 14.93 -3.89
N ASP A 96 4.63 15.16 -5.18
CA ASP A 96 3.83 14.55 -6.25
C ASP A 96 3.97 13.02 -6.16
N THR A 97 3.03 12.38 -5.50
CA THR A 97 2.96 10.92 -5.44
C THR A 97 1.92 10.42 -6.43
N VAL A 98 2.34 9.54 -7.32
CA VAL A 98 1.46 8.89 -8.29
C VAL A 98 1.15 7.48 -7.81
N SER A 99 -0.11 7.12 -7.80
CA SER A 99 -0.62 5.81 -7.43
C SER A 99 -1.50 5.23 -8.52
N LEU A 100 -1.75 3.93 -8.45
CA LEU A 100 -2.70 3.25 -9.31
C LEU A 100 -4.09 3.32 -8.65
N ALA A 101 -5.06 3.84 -9.39
CA ALA A 101 -6.47 3.79 -9.04
C ALA A 101 -7.19 2.78 -9.93
N LEU A 102 -8.00 1.94 -9.31
CA LEU A 102 -8.81 0.95 -9.98
C LEU A 102 -10.27 1.30 -9.78
N ARG A 103 -10.97 1.56 -10.88
CA ARG A 103 -12.39 1.86 -10.88
C ARG A 103 -13.16 0.58 -11.20
N ARG A 104 -14.09 0.23 -10.32
CA ARG A 104 -14.95 -0.93 -10.51
C ARG A 104 -16.20 -0.58 -11.33
N MET A 105 -16.85 -1.60 -11.88
CA MET A 105 -18.13 -1.48 -12.60
C MET A 105 -19.24 -0.89 -11.73
N ASP A 106 -19.19 -1.09 -10.41
CA ASP A 106 -20.13 -0.52 -9.44
C ASP A 106 -19.87 0.96 -9.10
N GLY A 107 -18.86 1.58 -9.73
CA GLY A 107 -18.44 2.96 -9.49
C GLY A 107 -17.50 3.14 -8.30
N THR A 108 -17.18 2.08 -7.57
CA THR A 108 -16.23 2.14 -6.44
C THR A 108 -14.81 2.32 -6.96
N GLU A 109 -14.08 3.26 -6.39
CA GLU A 109 -12.67 3.51 -6.68
C GLU A 109 -11.79 2.93 -5.57
N ILE A 110 -10.76 2.18 -5.96
CA ILE A 110 -9.77 1.61 -5.04
C ILE A 110 -8.40 2.19 -5.40
N VAL A 111 -7.88 3.07 -4.54
CA VAL A 111 -6.55 3.65 -4.70
C VAL A 111 -5.52 2.75 -4.03
N MET A 112 -4.52 2.30 -4.80
CA MET A 112 -3.51 1.34 -4.35
C MET A 112 -2.28 2.05 -3.79
N SER A 113 -2.37 2.63 -2.61
CA SER A 113 -1.28 3.38 -1.97
C SER A 113 0.00 2.56 -1.73
N ALA A 114 -0.10 1.23 -1.64
CA ALA A 114 1.08 0.36 -1.48
C ALA A 114 2.01 0.35 -2.70
N VAL A 115 1.54 0.81 -3.87
CA VAL A 115 2.30 0.90 -5.13
C VAL A 115 2.67 2.35 -5.45
N ALA A 116 2.28 3.29 -4.58
CA ALA A 116 2.59 4.70 -4.77
C ALA A 116 4.10 4.92 -4.92
N GLY A 117 4.49 5.65 -5.95
CA GLY A 117 5.85 6.06 -6.22
C GLY A 117 5.98 7.58 -6.13
N PHE A 118 7.18 8.06 -5.80
CA PHE A 118 7.47 9.49 -5.83
C PHE A 118 7.73 9.94 -7.27
N ALA A 119 7.13 11.04 -7.70
CA ALA A 119 7.28 11.57 -9.06
C ALA A 119 8.75 11.88 -9.45
N PHE A 120 9.60 12.13 -8.46
CA PHE A 120 11.01 12.48 -8.65
C PHE A 120 11.97 11.29 -8.84
N SER A 121 11.54 10.06 -8.55
CA SER A 121 12.48 8.93 -8.37
C SER A 121 12.52 7.94 -9.54
N GLY A 122 12.04 8.29 -10.72
CA GLY A 122 11.98 7.35 -11.85
C GLY A 122 11.04 6.14 -11.61
N ASP A 123 10.39 6.11 -10.46
CA ASP A 123 9.45 5.08 -10.02
C ASP A 123 8.13 5.15 -10.80
N ASN A 124 7.87 6.28 -11.49
CA ASN A 124 6.75 6.46 -12.40
C ASN A 124 6.72 5.39 -13.49
N ARG A 125 7.89 5.03 -14.04
CA ARG A 125 7.99 3.98 -15.07
C ARG A 125 7.49 2.62 -14.57
N ARG A 126 7.64 2.36 -13.27
CA ARG A 126 7.19 1.13 -12.63
C ARG A 126 5.67 1.14 -12.47
N VAL A 127 5.11 2.24 -11.98
CA VAL A 127 3.67 2.43 -11.82
C VAL A 127 2.98 2.42 -13.19
N GLU A 128 3.54 3.10 -14.19
CA GLU A 128 3.07 3.10 -15.57
C GLU A 128 3.11 1.71 -16.22
N ARG A 129 4.17 0.93 -15.94
CA ARG A 129 4.26 -0.45 -16.42
C ARG A 129 3.18 -1.31 -15.81
N LEU A 130 2.95 -1.16 -14.50
CA LEU A 130 1.90 -1.87 -13.78
C LEU A 130 0.51 -1.49 -14.30
N CYS A 131 0.28 -0.21 -14.58
CA CYS A 131 -0.95 0.29 -15.18
C CYS A 131 -1.21 -0.37 -16.52
N ARG A 132 -0.22 -0.38 -17.42
CA ARG A 132 -0.32 -1.04 -18.73
C ARG A 132 -0.58 -2.55 -18.62
N GLU A 133 0.06 -3.22 -17.66
CA GLU A 133 -0.16 -4.65 -17.41
C GLU A 133 -1.59 -4.91 -16.92
N CYS A 134 -2.11 -4.08 -16.03
CA CYS A 134 -3.49 -4.14 -15.56
C CYS A 134 -4.49 -3.90 -16.70
N GLU A 135 -4.29 -2.86 -17.53
CA GLU A 135 -5.13 -2.57 -18.70
C GLU A 135 -5.15 -3.72 -19.70
N GLN A 136 -4.00 -4.37 -19.91
CA GLN A 136 -3.92 -5.53 -20.79
C GLN A 136 -4.77 -6.68 -20.23
N ARG A 137 -4.69 -6.96 -18.93
CA ARG A 137 -5.49 -7.99 -18.26
C ARG A 137 -7.00 -7.73 -18.34
N VAL A 138 -7.40 -6.48 -18.16
CA VAL A 138 -8.81 -6.08 -18.30
C VAL A 138 -9.30 -6.33 -19.72
N ARG A 139 -8.50 -5.98 -20.75
CA ARG A 139 -8.84 -6.25 -22.17
C ARG A 139 -8.94 -7.73 -22.47
N GLU A 140 -8.01 -8.54 -21.95
CA GLU A 140 -8.03 -10.00 -22.11
C GLU A 140 -9.29 -10.61 -21.46
N ALA A 141 -9.68 -10.13 -20.27
CA ALA A 141 -10.88 -10.59 -19.57
C ALA A 141 -12.19 -10.17 -20.26
N GLY A 142 -12.25 -8.96 -20.81
CA GLY A 142 -13.42 -8.43 -21.53
C GLY A 142 -13.58 -8.97 -22.96
N GLY A 143 -12.50 -9.43 -23.60
CA GLY A 143 -12.52 -9.99 -24.95
C GLY A 143 -12.87 -11.47 -25.05
N SER A 144 -13.05 -12.15 -23.91
CA SER A 144 -13.41 -13.58 -23.84
C SER A 144 -14.91 -13.86 -23.64
N SER A 145 -15.76 -12.85 -23.89
CA SER A 145 -17.24 -12.95 -23.80
C SER A 145 -17.89 -13.17 -25.14
#